data_8427367bed89b2464e86e0065d840985
#
_entry.id   8427367bed89b2464e86e0065d840985
#
_cell.length_a   1.000
_cell.length_b   1.000
_cell.length_c   1.000
_cell.angle_alpha   90.00
_cell.angle_beta   90.00
_cell.angle_gamma   90.00
#
_symmetry.space_group_name_H-M   'P 1'
#
loop_
_entity.id
_entity.type
_entity.pdbx_description
1 polymer ?
#
loop_
_entity_poly.entity_id
_entity_poly.type
_entity_poly.pdbx_seq_one_letter_code
_entity_poly.pdbx_strand_id
1 'polypeptide(L)'
;MLAQGFMQIGIDSFAAALLDNGTGRTPSGVEAMGQLLDRIALADQVGLDVFGIGEHHKAEFLDSAPAIILAAAAARTQRIRLTSAVTVLSAADPVRVFQEFATLDLISQGRAEMVVGRGSSIEAFPLFGFDLADYDALFKEKLDLLLAIRGKEHLHWKGKFRPALTGQGIYPRPVQPRLPIWLGVGGTPQSFVRAGTLGLPLMVAVIGGDTHRFRPLVDLYREAGQRAGHAPEQLQVGLHSLGYVADTTTEAVEDFYPGYARTFTTRSRERGGPPVTRAHFNAQVGPLGALLVGNPEEVAAKILRHGEALGGISRVTFQLDIATLPHAKLIRAIELLGTRVAPLLRQEA
;
A
#
# COMPACT_ATOMS: atom_id res chain seq x y z
N MET A 1 16.08 16.23 16.04
CA MET A 1 15.71 14.87 16.44
C MET A 1 14.22 14.74 16.18
N LEU A 2 13.82 13.97 15.17
CA LEU A 2 12.41 13.59 15.00
C LEU A 2 12.04 12.78 16.25
N ALA A 3 10.91 13.08 16.89
CA ALA A 3 10.41 12.21 17.94
C ALA A 3 10.36 10.80 17.36
N GLN A 4 11.10 9.87 17.96
CA GLN A 4 11.08 8.45 17.59
C GLN A 4 9.67 7.92 17.88
N GLY A 5 8.76 8.10 16.93
CA GLY A 5 7.46 7.50 16.95
C GLY A 5 7.61 6.02 16.58
N PHE A 6 6.91 5.18 17.29
CA PHE A 6 6.76 3.75 17.06
C PHE A 6 6.56 3.43 15.56
N MET A 7 7.44 2.59 14.96
CA MET A 7 7.32 2.17 13.57
C MET A 7 6.12 1.23 13.39
N GLN A 8 5.16 1.61 12.56
CA GLN A 8 4.03 0.77 12.21
C GLN A 8 4.45 -0.31 11.21
N ILE A 9 3.96 -1.52 11.43
CA ILE A 9 4.17 -2.65 10.54
C ILE A 9 2.84 -3.20 10.03
N GLY A 10 2.75 -3.49 8.74
CA GLY A 10 1.52 -3.98 8.15
C GLY A 10 1.71 -4.81 6.90
N ILE A 11 0.60 -5.17 6.31
CA ILE A 11 0.51 -6.00 5.12
C ILE A 11 -0.34 -5.28 4.09
N ASP A 12 0.05 -5.39 2.82
CA ASP A 12 -0.78 -5.04 1.69
C ASP A 12 -1.07 -6.30 0.86
N SER A 13 -2.31 -6.44 0.38
CA SER A 13 -2.74 -7.52 -0.49
C SER A 13 -3.45 -6.98 -1.72
N PHE A 14 -3.22 -7.62 -2.86
CA PHE A 14 -3.92 -7.34 -4.10
C PHE A 14 -5.03 -8.37 -4.36
N ALA A 15 -5.41 -9.14 -3.32
CA ALA A 15 -6.42 -10.19 -3.42
C ALA A 15 -6.19 -11.12 -4.63
N ALA A 16 -4.93 -11.48 -4.87
CA ALA A 16 -4.55 -12.25 -6.04
C ALA A 16 -5.13 -13.68 -5.99
N ALA A 17 -5.86 -14.06 -7.04
CA ALA A 17 -6.35 -15.42 -7.27
C ALA A 17 -5.46 -16.11 -8.29
N LEU A 18 -4.19 -16.33 -7.92
CA LEU A 18 -3.15 -16.89 -8.78
C LEU A 18 -2.96 -18.40 -8.51
N LEU A 19 -2.28 -19.07 -9.43
CA LEU A 19 -1.91 -20.47 -9.27
C LEU A 19 -1.07 -20.67 -8.02
N ASP A 20 -1.59 -21.44 -7.08
CA ASP A 20 -0.88 -21.84 -5.87
C ASP A 20 0.23 -22.84 -6.22
N ASN A 21 1.47 -22.51 -5.91
CA ASN A 21 2.63 -23.35 -6.24
C ASN A 21 2.68 -24.65 -5.44
N GLY A 22 2.08 -24.70 -4.27
CA GLY A 22 2.06 -25.90 -3.42
C GLY A 22 1.02 -26.93 -3.88
N THR A 23 -0.16 -26.46 -4.29
CA THR A 23 -1.28 -27.33 -4.71
C THR A 23 -1.39 -27.50 -6.22
N GLY A 24 -0.74 -26.66 -7.02
CA GLY A 24 -0.87 -26.63 -8.48
C GLY A 24 -2.27 -26.19 -8.97
N ARG A 25 -3.09 -25.57 -8.09
CA ARG A 25 -4.48 -25.20 -8.36
C ARG A 25 -4.67 -23.69 -8.15
N THR A 26 -5.49 -23.08 -8.98
CA THR A 26 -5.98 -21.71 -8.72
C THR A 26 -7.21 -21.80 -7.80
N PRO A 27 -7.23 -21.14 -6.64
CA PRO A 27 -8.39 -21.12 -5.78
C PRO A 27 -9.57 -20.44 -6.47
N SER A 28 -10.80 -20.84 -6.14
CA SER A 28 -11.98 -20.11 -6.56
C SER A 28 -12.00 -18.70 -5.95
N GLY A 29 -12.72 -17.75 -6.56
CA GLY A 29 -12.86 -16.40 -6.00
C GLY A 29 -13.46 -16.40 -4.59
N VAL A 30 -14.40 -17.31 -4.29
CA VAL A 30 -14.99 -17.48 -2.96
C VAL A 30 -13.95 -17.94 -1.95
N GLU A 31 -13.15 -18.95 -2.32
CA GLU A 31 -12.07 -19.49 -1.48
C GLU A 31 -10.98 -18.44 -1.22
N ALA A 32 -10.50 -17.79 -2.28
CA ALA A 32 -9.46 -16.75 -2.18
C ALA A 32 -9.90 -15.57 -1.31
N MET A 33 -11.16 -15.12 -1.44
CA MET A 33 -11.71 -14.05 -0.61
C MET A 33 -11.86 -14.48 0.86
N GLY A 34 -12.33 -15.69 1.12
CA GLY A 34 -12.38 -16.25 2.48
C GLY A 34 -11.00 -16.28 3.13
N GLN A 35 -10.01 -16.84 2.44
CA GLN A 35 -8.62 -16.89 2.88
C GLN A 35 -8.02 -15.48 3.13
N LEU A 36 -8.36 -14.49 2.29
CA LEU A 36 -7.93 -13.12 2.49
C LEU A 36 -8.49 -12.54 3.79
N LEU A 37 -9.78 -12.69 4.04
CA LEU A 37 -10.41 -12.20 5.27
C LEU A 37 -9.86 -12.89 6.53
N ASP A 38 -9.50 -14.17 6.45
CA ASP A 38 -8.84 -14.89 7.54
C ASP A 38 -7.42 -14.35 7.81
N ARG A 39 -6.66 -14.02 6.76
CA ARG A 39 -5.35 -13.35 6.90
C ARG A 39 -5.46 -11.97 7.54
N ILE A 40 -6.49 -11.18 7.20
CA ILE A 40 -6.72 -9.87 7.82
C ILE A 40 -7.07 -10.02 9.31
N ALA A 41 -7.93 -10.98 9.65
CA ALA A 41 -8.30 -11.25 11.03
C ALA A 41 -7.09 -11.71 11.86
N LEU A 42 -6.23 -12.58 11.30
CA LEU A 42 -5.00 -13.00 11.95
C LEU A 42 -4.03 -11.83 12.14
N ALA A 43 -3.87 -10.96 11.15
CA ALA A 43 -3.01 -9.78 11.25
C ALA A 43 -3.42 -8.88 12.43
N ASP A 44 -4.74 -8.69 12.66
CA ASP A 44 -5.27 -8.01 13.84
C ASP A 44 -4.93 -8.74 15.14
N GLN A 45 -5.11 -10.06 15.17
CA GLN A 45 -4.86 -10.91 16.36
C GLN A 45 -3.40 -10.90 16.80
N VAL A 46 -2.47 -10.94 15.86
CA VAL A 46 -1.02 -10.93 16.15
C VAL A 46 -0.46 -9.53 16.38
N GLY A 47 -1.29 -8.49 16.31
CA GLY A 47 -0.93 -7.11 16.67
C GLY A 47 -0.18 -6.35 15.58
N LEU A 48 -0.44 -6.62 14.31
CA LEU A 48 -0.02 -5.75 13.22
C LEU A 48 -0.84 -4.45 13.21
N ASP A 49 -0.24 -3.37 12.70
CA ASP A 49 -0.80 -2.02 12.84
C ASP A 49 -1.74 -1.64 11.69
N VAL A 50 -1.50 -2.16 10.47
CA VAL A 50 -2.26 -1.78 9.27
C VAL A 50 -2.39 -2.93 8.28
N PHE A 51 -3.56 -3.01 7.61
CA PHE A 51 -3.78 -3.89 6.46
C PHE A 51 -4.36 -3.10 5.29
N GLY A 52 -3.70 -3.19 4.14
CA GLY A 52 -4.07 -2.50 2.90
C GLY A 52 -4.59 -3.43 1.83
N ILE A 53 -5.60 -2.96 1.08
CA ILE A 53 -6.12 -3.64 -0.10
C ILE A 53 -5.86 -2.79 -1.33
N GLY A 54 -5.24 -3.39 -2.36
CA GLY A 54 -5.00 -2.76 -3.65
C GLY A 54 -6.28 -2.46 -4.44
N GLU A 55 -6.11 -1.92 -5.64
CA GLU A 55 -7.20 -1.75 -6.61
C GLU A 55 -6.68 -2.09 -8.00
N HIS A 56 -7.17 -3.18 -8.56
CA HIS A 56 -6.85 -3.65 -9.90
C HIS A 56 -8.11 -4.10 -10.64
N HIS A 57 -8.10 -3.93 -11.95
CA HIS A 57 -9.21 -4.30 -12.84
C HIS A 57 -8.75 -5.36 -13.86
N LYS A 58 -8.16 -6.45 -13.35
CA LYS A 58 -7.64 -7.60 -14.11
C LYS A 58 -8.20 -8.90 -13.57
N ALA A 59 -8.26 -9.92 -14.42
CA ALA A 59 -8.85 -11.21 -14.07
C ALA A 59 -8.15 -11.94 -12.90
N GLU A 60 -6.87 -11.71 -12.71
CA GLU A 60 -6.07 -12.35 -11.67
C GLU A 60 -6.19 -11.69 -10.28
N PHE A 61 -6.89 -10.54 -10.16
CA PHE A 61 -7.08 -9.81 -8.90
C PHE A 61 -8.56 -9.66 -8.55
N LEU A 62 -8.88 -9.82 -7.27
CA LEU A 62 -10.27 -9.71 -6.76
C LEU A 62 -10.51 -8.41 -5.99
N ASP A 63 -9.62 -7.43 -6.15
CA ASP A 63 -9.57 -6.18 -5.37
C ASP A 63 -10.12 -4.95 -6.09
N SER A 64 -10.94 -5.14 -7.13
CA SER A 64 -11.53 -4.01 -7.89
C SER A 64 -12.44 -3.08 -7.06
N ALA A 65 -12.88 -3.52 -5.89
CA ALA A 65 -13.71 -2.75 -4.96
C ALA A 65 -13.14 -2.84 -3.53
N PRO A 66 -11.99 -2.22 -3.24
CA PRO A 66 -11.27 -2.39 -1.98
C PRO A 66 -12.10 -2.01 -0.75
N ALA A 67 -12.92 -0.98 -0.82
CA ALA A 67 -13.75 -0.53 0.29
C ALA A 67 -14.75 -1.61 0.78
N ILE A 68 -15.24 -2.47 -0.11
CA ILE A 68 -16.15 -3.58 0.25
C ILE A 68 -15.38 -4.64 1.04
N ILE A 69 -14.19 -5.02 0.60
CA ILE A 69 -13.32 -5.99 1.29
C ILE A 69 -12.94 -5.45 2.67
N LEU A 70 -12.56 -4.17 2.74
CA LEU A 70 -12.20 -3.51 4.00
C LEU A 70 -13.37 -3.41 4.96
N ALA A 71 -14.61 -3.20 4.48
CA ALA A 71 -15.80 -3.20 5.32
C ALA A 71 -16.09 -4.60 5.91
N ALA A 72 -15.92 -5.66 5.12
CA ALA A 72 -16.03 -7.04 5.61
C ALA A 72 -14.94 -7.35 6.66
N ALA A 73 -13.71 -6.87 6.43
CA ALA A 73 -12.60 -6.99 7.38
C ALA A 73 -12.86 -6.22 8.68
N ALA A 74 -13.45 -5.01 8.59
CA ALA A 74 -13.79 -4.19 9.75
C ALA A 74 -14.71 -4.91 10.74
N ALA A 75 -15.64 -5.72 10.24
CA ALA A 75 -16.54 -6.54 11.06
C ALA A 75 -15.85 -7.73 11.75
N ARG A 76 -14.64 -8.10 11.32
CA ARG A 76 -13.87 -9.25 11.86
C ARG A 76 -12.66 -8.85 12.69
N THR A 77 -12.38 -7.54 12.81
CA THR A 77 -11.17 -7.00 13.43
C THR A 77 -11.50 -5.93 14.46
N GLN A 78 -10.56 -5.67 15.40
CA GLN A 78 -10.79 -4.75 16.51
C GLN A 78 -9.82 -3.58 16.58
N ARG A 79 -8.58 -3.74 16.12
CA ARG A 79 -7.48 -2.78 16.33
C ARG A 79 -6.80 -2.33 15.06
N ILE A 80 -6.59 -3.26 14.13
CA ILE A 80 -5.83 -3.00 12.90
C ILE A 80 -6.47 -1.88 12.06
N ARG A 81 -5.66 -0.96 11.58
CA ARG A 81 -6.11 0.07 10.64
C ARG A 81 -6.33 -0.55 9.27
N LEU A 82 -7.36 -0.09 8.59
CA LEU A 82 -7.82 -0.61 7.31
C LEU A 82 -7.63 0.48 6.24
N THR A 83 -6.82 0.19 5.23
CA THR A 83 -6.42 1.15 4.21
C THR A 83 -6.53 0.60 2.79
N SER A 84 -6.59 1.47 1.80
CA SER A 84 -6.28 1.07 0.42
C SER A 84 -4.77 1.06 0.15
N ALA A 85 -4.34 0.31 -0.88
CA ALA A 85 -2.92 0.20 -1.23
C ALA A 85 -2.68 -0.03 -2.75
N VAL A 86 -3.17 0.89 -3.63
CA VAL A 86 -3.77 2.21 -3.39
C VAL A 86 -5.18 2.26 -3.96
N THR A 87 -6.00 3.26 -3.56
CA THR A 87 -7.17 3.68 -4.34
C THR A 87 -6.68 4.38 -5.62
N VAL A 88 -7.12 3.90 -6.79
CA VAL A 88 -6.78 4.48 -8.11
C VAL A 88 -7.63 5.73 -8.34
N LEU A 89 -7.27 6.82 -7.66
CA LEU A 89 -8.06 8.05 -7.62
C LEU A 89 -8.22 8.69 -9.02
N SER A 90 -7.28 8.46 -9.93
CA SER A 90 -7.39 8.93 -11.32
C SER A 90 -8.64 8.40 -12.04
N ALA A 91 -9.07 7.18 -11.72
CA ALA A 91 -10.22 6.53 -12.35
C ALA A 91 -11.50 6.53 -11.49
N ALA A 92 -11.44 7.01 -10.24
CA ALA A 92 -12.57 7.04 -9.30
C ALA A 92 -13.22 8.43 -9.21
N ASP A 93 -14.46 8.51 -8.72
CA ASP A 93 -15.08 9.78 -8.31
C ASP A 93 -14.71 10.10 -6.86
N PRO A 94 -14.07 11.25 -6.56
CA PRO A 94 -13.63 11.60 -5.23
C PRO A 94 -14.73 11.68 -4.17
N VAL A 95 -15.96 12.04 -4.59
CA VAL A 95 -17.13 12.05 -3.68
C VAL A 95 -17.45 10.63 -3.24
N ARG A 96 -17.49 9.68 -4.18
CA ARG A 96 -17.76 8.27 -3.88
C ARG A 96 -16.65 7.67 -3.01
N VAL A 97 -15.41 7.89 -3.36
CA VAL A 97 -14.24 7.43 -2.55
C VAL A 97 -14.34 7.95 -1.12
N PHE A 98 -14.63 9.25 -0.94
CA PHE A 98 -14.77 9.80 0.40
C PHE A 98 -15.94 9.15 1.16
N GLN A 99 -17.09 8.96 0.52
CA GLN A 99 -18.26 8.33 1.14
C GLN A 99 -17.99 6.88 1.58
N GLU A 100 -17.29 6.11 0.74
CA GLU A 100 -16.93 4.73 1.04
C GLU A 100 -16.00 4.65 2.27
N PHE A 101 -14.94 5.47 2.30
CA PHE A 101 -14.01 5.47 3.43
C PHE A 101 -14.58 6.15 4.68
N ALA A 102 -15.47 7.12 4.55
CA ALA A 102 -16.21 7.67 5.70
C ALA A 102 -17.16 6.62 6.29
N THR A 103 -17.84 5.84 5.45
CA THR A 103 -18.69 4.72 5.90
C THR A 103 -17.86 3.62 6.55
N LEU A 104 -16.72 3.26 5.95
CA LEU A 104 -15.75 2.32 6.54
C LEU A 104 -15.26 2.81 7.92
N ASP A 105 -15.03 4.11 8.05
CA ASP A 105 -14.59 4.72 9.31
C ASP A 105 -15.64 4.58 10.42
N LEU A 106 -16.92 4.78 10.09
CA LEU A 106 -18.03 4.54 11.03
C LEU A 106 -18.12 3.06 11.42
N ILE A 107 -18.06 2.12 10.46
CA ILE A 107 -18.10 0.68 10.71
C ILE A 107 -16.92 0.24 11.58
N SER A 108 -15.73 0.73 11.28
CA SER A 108 -14.49 0.36 11.96
C SER A 108 -14.21 1.16 13.23
N GLN A 109 -15.09 2.12 13.61
CA GLN A 109 -14.93 2.97 14.79
C GLN A 109 -13.61 3.76 14.78
N GLY A 110 -13.29 4.41 13.65
CA GLY A 110 -12.13 5.30 13.52
C GLY A 110 -10.83 4.62 13.08
N ARG A 111 -10.90 3.42 12.47
CA ARG A 111 -9.71 2.70 11.98
C ARG A 111 -9.48 2.83 10.48
N ALA A 112 -10.35 3.52 9.75
CA ALA A 112 -10.16 3.71 8.32
C ALA A 112 -9.09 4.76 8.02
N GLU A 113 -8.37 4.53 6.94
CA GLU A 113 -7.52 5.50 6.26
C GLU A 113 -7.44 5.13 4.77
N MET A 114 -6.82 5.95 3.94
CA MET A 114 -6.60 5.61 2.55
C MET A 114 -5.21 6.00 2.08
N VAL A 115 -4.62 5.17 1.25
CA VAL A 115 -3.51 5.56 0.38
C VAL A 115 -4.07 5.78 -1.01
N VAL A 116 -3.94 6.98 -1.55
CA VAL A 116 -4.41 7.32 -2.90
C VAL A 116 -3.24 7.41 -3.86
N GLY A 117 -3.44 6.94 -5.08
CA GLY A 117 -2.41 6.96 -6.11
C GLY A 117 -2.99 7.13 -7.51
N ARG A 118 -2.09 7.31 -8.48
CA ARG A 118 -2.47 7.39 -9.90
C ARG A 118 -2.86 6.05 -10.51
N GLY A 119 -2.50 4.96 -9.84
CA GLY A 119 -2.55 3.61 -10.38
C GLY A 119 -1.32 3.29 -11.25
N SER A 120 -0.85 2.06 -11.19
CA SER A 120 0.24 1.54 -12.03
C SER A 120 -0.27 0.76 -13.24
N SER A 121 -1.55 0.43 -13.27
CA SER A 121 -2.27 -0.32 -14.29
C SER A 121 -3.17 0.62 -15.09
N ILE A 122 -3.25 0.41 -16.40
CA ILE A 122 -3.99 1.30 -17.30
C ILE A 122 -5.44 0.87 -17.54
N GLU A 123 -5.82 -0.32 -17.12
CA GLU A 123 -7.10 -0.96 -17.42
C GLU A 123 -8.31 -0.18 -16.86
N ALA A 124 -8.13 0.51 -15.75
CA ALA A 124 -9.16 1.33 -15.14
C ALA A 124 -9.62 2.49 -16.04
N PHE A 125 -8.71 3.05 -16.85
CA PHE A 125 -9.02 4.25 -17.65
C PHE A 125 -10.09 3.98 -18.71
N PRO A 126 -9.91 3.06 -19.68
CA PRO A 126 -10.96 2.76 -20.65
C PRO A 126 -12.20 2.14 -20.01
N LEU A 127 -12.04 1.36 -18.91
CA LEU A 127 -13.18 0.74 -18.22
C LEU A 127 -14.15 1.79 -17.64
N PHE A 128 -13.61 2.91 -17.13
CA PHE A 128 -14.42 4.00 -16.55
C PHE A 128 -14.56 5.21 -17.48
N GLY A 129 -14.16 5.09 -18.76
CA GLY A 129 -14.34 6.12 -19.77
C GLY A 129 -13.39 7.31 -19.66
N PHE A 130 -12.18 7.10 -19.13
CA PHE A 130 -11.14 8.13 -19.05
C PHE A 130 -10.04 7.91 -20.09
N ASP A 131 -9.49 9.03 -20.61
CA ASP A 131 -8.35 9.01 -21.52
C ASP A 131 -7.02 9.00 -20.73
N LEU A 132 -6.10 8.14 -21.13
CA LEU A 132 -4.75 8.09 -20.57
C LEU A 132 -3.94 9.39 -20.82
N ALA A 133 -4.28 10.16 -21.85
CA ALA A 133 -3.68 11.46 -22.07
C ALA A 133 -3.94 12.45 -20.91
N ASP A 134 -5.05 12.28 -20.19
CA ASP A 134 -5.43 13.08 -19.03
C ASP A 134 -4.91 12.51 -17.67
N TYR A 135 -4.06 11.47 -17.67
CA TYR A 135 -3.62 10.71 -16.51
C TYR A 135 -3.21 11.58 -15.30
N ASP A 136 -2.30 12.54 -15.51
CA ASP A 136 -1.82 13.42 -14.43
C ASP A 136 -2.84 14.50 -14.05
N ALA A 137 -3.58 15.03 -15.03
CA ALA A 137 -4.59 16.05 -14.80
C ALA A 137 -5.79 15.52 -14.03
N LEU A 138 -6.25 14.28 -14.35
CA LEU A 138 -7.27 13.55 -13.62
C LEU A 138 -6.88 13.38 -12.15
N PHE A 139 -5.68 12.87 -11.90
CA PHE A 139 -5.21 12.65 -10.53
C PHE A 139 -5.14 13.94 -9.73
N LYS A 140 -4.56 15.00 -10.34
CA LYS A 140 -4.42 16.30 -9.67
C LYS A 140 -5.79 16.88 -9.28
N GLU A 141 -6.72 16.98 -10.23
CA GLU A 141 -8.05 17.53 -9.95
C GLU A 141 -8.81 16.73 -8.92
N LYS A 142 -8.78 15.41 -9.05
CA LYS A 142 -9.50 14.52 -8.13
C LYS A 142 -8.91 14.50 -6.72
N LEU A 143 -7.58 14.63 -6.59
CA LEU A 143 -6.93 14.78 -5.28
C LEU A 143 -7.31 16.12 -4.64
N ASP A 144 -7.28 17.21 -5.39
CA ASP A 144 -7.65 18.53 -4.89
C ASP A 144 -9.11 18.52 -4.37
N LEU A 145 -10.02 17.89 -5.13
CA LEU A 145 -11.41 17.72 -4.70
C LEU A 145 -11.54 16.84 -3.46
N LEU A 146 -10.86 15.70 -3.40
CA LEU A 146 -10.90 14.80 -2.25
C LEU A 146 -10.45 15.51 -0.96
N LEU A 147 -9.38 16.31 -1.04
CA LEU A 147 -8.87 17.09 0.09
C LEU A 147 -9.85 18.20 0.49
N ALA A 148 -10.53 18.84 -0.46
CA ALA A 148 -11.57 19.82 -0.17
C ALA A 148 -12.78 19.19 0.54
N ILE A 149 -13.25 18.02 0.08
CA ILE A 149 -14.33 17.23 0.71
C ILE A 149 -13.95 16.81 2.13
N ARG A 150 -12.71 16.38 2.35
CA ARG A 150 -12.20 16.02 3.69
C ARG A 150 -12.31 17.19 4.67
N GLY A 151 -12.10 18.40 4.19
CA GLY A 151 -12.07 19.61 5.03
C GLY A 151 -13.42 20.28 5.24
N LYS A 152 -14.43 20.02 4.37
CA LYS A 152 -15.70 20.73 4.39
C LYS A 152 -16.87 19.80 4.13
N GLU A 153 -17.98 20.00 4.84
CA GLU A 153 -19.22 19.24 4.66
C GLU A 153 -19.98 19.67 3.41
N HIS A 154 -20.14 20.98 3.23
CA HIS A 154 -20.79 21.59 2.06
C HIS A 154 -19.75 22.20 1.14
N LEU A 155 -19.80 21.90 -0.15
CA LEU A 155 -18.78 22.27 -1.10
C LEU A 155 -19.31 22.85 -2.40
N HIS A 156 -18.73 23.98 -2.81
CA HIS A 156 -18.79 24.47 -4.20
C HIS A 156 -17.49 24.04 -4.90
N TRP A 157 -17.63 23.36 -6.03
CA TRP A 157 -16.51 22.89 -6.84
C TRP A 157 -16.79 23.00 -8.31
N LYS A 158 -15.79 23.37 -9.09
CA LYS A 158 -15.83 23.35 -10.55
C LYS A 158 -14.49 22.85 -11.06
N GLY A 159 -14.50 21.76 -11.83
CA GLY A 159 -13.35 21.16 -12.46
C GLY A 159 -13.63 20.77 -13.91
N LYS A 160 -12.67 20.12 -14.56
CA LYS A 160 -12.77 19.64 -15.95
C LYS A 160 -13.44 18.26 -16.03
N PHE A 161 -13.18 17.38 -15.04
CA PHE A 161 -13.40 15.94 -15.16
C PHE A 161 -14.65 15.42 -14.45
N ARG A 162 -15.42 16.29 -13.81
CA ARG A 162 -16.72 15.95 -13.22
C ARG A 162 -17.67 17.13 -13.18
N PRO A 163 -19.02 16.87 -13.08
CA PRO A 163 -19.99 17.93 -12.88
C PRO A 163 -19.71 18.78 -11.64
N ALA A 164 -20.06 20.07 -11.71
CA ALA A 164 -19.87 21.01 -10.60
C ALA A 164 -20.65 20.59 -9.35
N LEU A 165 -20.13 20.92 -8.19
CA LEU A 165 -20.85 20.92 -6.91
C LEU A 165 -21.27 22.36 -6.61
N THR A 166 -22.54 22.55 -6.22
CA THR A 166 -23.14 23.87 -6.02
C THR A 166 -23.65 24.06 -4.59
N GLY A 167 -22.89 23.52 -3.60
CA GLY A 167 -23.23 23.63 -2.19
C GLY A 167 -23.82 22.35 -1.58
N GLN A 168 -23.77 21.22 -2.31
CA GLN A 168 -24.27 19.95 -1.77
C GLN A 168 -23.46 19.51 -0.56
N GLY A 169 -24.17 18.93 0.43
CA GLY A 169 -23.55 18.23 1.56
C GLY A 169 -23.04 16.86 1.14
N ILE A 170 -21.90 16.46 1.66
CA ILE A 170 -21.27 15.16 1.36
C ILE A 170 -21.25 14.30 2.62
N TYR A 171 -22.03 13.22 2.61
CA TYR A 171 -22.28 12.34 3.75
C TYR A 171 -22.07 10.87 3.40
N PRO A 172 -21.79 9.99 4.44
CA PRO A 172 -21.61 10.36 5.84
C PRO A 172 -20.32 11.12 6.09
N ARG A 173 -20.17 11.69 7.30
CA ARG A 173 -18.87 12.19 7.78
C ARG A 173 -18.20 11.08 8.60
N PRO A 174 -16.87 10.95 8.57
CA PRO A 174 -16.14 9.97 9.37
C PRO A 174 -16.24 10.30 10.86
N VAL A 175 -16.00 9.30 11.73
CA VAL A 175 -15.88 9.51 13.17
C VAL A 175 -14.56 10.22 13.53
N GLN A 176 -13.52 9.96 12.75
CA GLN A 176 -12.25 10.68 12.89
C GLN A 176 -12.43 12.15 12.51
N PRO A 177 -11.91 13.12 13.28
CA PRO A 177 -12.01 14.54 12.93
C PRO A 177 -11.45 14.88 11.55
N ARG A 178 -10.47 14.10 11.11
CA ARG A 178 -9.87 14.19 9.78
C ARG A 178 -9.46 12.80 9.29
N LEU A 179 -10.12 12.31 8.27
CA LEU A 179 -9.79 11.02 7.66
C LEU A 179 -8.35 11.03 7.13
N PRO A 180 -7.47 10.11 7.57
CA PRO A 180 -6.09 10.08 7.10
C PRO A 180 -5.99 9.71 5.62
N ILE A 181 -5.23 10.50 4.86
CA ILE A 181 -4.96 10.28 3.44
C ILE A 181 -3.46 10.31 3.23
N TRP A 182 -2.91 9.20 2.74
CA TRP A 182 -1.51 9.06 2.33
C TRP A 182 -1.40 9.18 0.81
N LEU A 183 -0.28 9.69 0.33
CA LEU A 183 -0.01 9.71 -1.11
C LEU A 183 0.93 8.57 -1.49
N GLY A 184 0.44 7.63 -2.33
CA GLY A 184 1.24 6.55 -2.89
C GLY A 184 2.10 7.04 -4.06
N VAL A 185 3.40 6.78 -4.01
CA VAL A 185 4.37 7.20 -5.03
C VAL A 185 5.30 6.06 -5.45
N GLY A 186 5.69 6.06 -6.73
CA GLY A 186 6.71 5.13 -7.25
C GLY A 186 8.09 5.78 -7.29
N GLY A 187 8.39 6.60 -8.32
CA GLY A 187 9.72 7.20 -8.48
C GLY A 187 9.70 8.52 -9.24
N THR A 188 8.53 9.13 -9.40
CA THR A 188 8.35 10.40 -10.11
C THR A 188 8.58 11.58 -9.16
N PRO A 189 9.65 12.39 -9.30
CA PRO A 189 9.98 13.47 -8.36
C PRO A 189 8.83 14.43 -8.07
N GLN A 190 8.03 14.78 -9.08
CA GLN A 190 6.88 15.67 -8.94
C GLN A 190 5.83 15.15 -7.97
N SER A 191 5.68 13.81 -7.82
CA SER A 191 4.76 13.21 -6.86
C SER A 191 5.25 13.39 -5.43
N PHE A 192 6.55 13.32 -5.19
CA PHE A 192 7.17 13.59 -3.89
C PHE A 192 7.02 15.06 -3.49
N VAL A 193 7.32 15.97 -4.41
CA VAL A 193 7.12 17.41 -4.18
C VAL A 193 5.66 17.72 -3.89
N ARG A 194 4.72 17.15 -4.64
CA ARG A 194 3.27 17.32 -4.41
C ARG A 194 2.85 16.88 -3.02
N ALA A 195 3.27 15.68 -2.59
CA ALA A 195 2.94 15.17 -1.25
C ALA A 195 3.45 16.11 -0.15
N GLY A 196 4.71 16.55 -0.26
CA GLY A 196 5.32 17.51 0.68
C GLY A 196 4.58 18.82 0.71
N THR A 197 4.34 19.45 -0.45
CA THR A 197 3.61 20.73 -0.54
C THR A 197 2.22 20.65 0.08
N LEU A 198 1.53 19.52 -0.06
CA LEU A 198 0.19 19.29 0.52
C LEU A 198 0.22 18.86 2.00
N GLY A 199 1.39 18.62 2.59
CA GLY A 199 1.55 18.10 3.95
C GLY A 199 0.91 16.73 4.14
N LEU A 200 0.89 15.89 3.08
CA LEU A 200 0.35 14.54 3.14
C LEU A 200 1.47 13.54 3.46
N PRO A 201 1.22 12.57 4.34
CA PRO A 201 2.15 11.47 4.53
C PRO A 201 2.37 10.70 3.21
N LEU A 202 3.59 10.20 3.03
CA LEU A 202 4.08 9.58 1.81
C LEU A 202 4.17 8.06 1.97
N MET A 203 3.62 7.28 1.02
CA MET A 203 3.84 5.84 0.91
C MET A 203 4.69 5.56 -0.33
N VAL A 204 5.94 5.17 -0.13
CA VAL A 204 6.90 4.90 -1.22
C VAL A 204 6.83 3.43 -1.61
N ALA A 205 6.43 3.15 -2.85
CA ALA A 205 6.43 1.81 -3.41
C ALA A 205 7.81 1.45 -3.96
N VAL A 206 8.54 0.61 -3.23
CA VAL A 206 9.86 0.11 -3.62
C VAL A 206 9.71 -1.37 -4.03
N ILE A 207 9.35 -1.57 -5.29
CA ILE A 207 9.04 -2.91 -5.82
C ILE A 207 10.29 -3.66 -6.30
N GLY A 208 11.39 -2.95 -6.52
CA GLY A 208 12.67 -3.54 -6.93
C GLY A 208 13.79 -2.53 -7.00
N GLY A 209 14.99 -3.02 -7.21
CA GLY A 209 16.22 -2.22 -7.20
C GLY A 209 16.77 -2.02 -5.78
N ASP A 210 17.55 -1.00 -5.62
CA ASP A 210 18.14 -0.59 -4.34
C ASP A 210 17.19 0.40 -3.63
N THR A 211 16.78 0.11 -2.40
CA THR A 211 15.89 0.98 -1.62
C THR A 211 16.53 2.34 -1.34
N HIS A 212 17.83 2.40 -1.13
CA HIS A 212 18.56 3.62 -0.79
C HIS A 212 18.53 4.69 -1.90
N ARG A 213 18.31 4.28 -3.15
CA ARG A 213 18.14 5.20 -4.30
C ARG A 213 16.99 6.20 -4.16
N PHE A 214 16.02 5.90 -3.28
CA PHE A 214 14.88 6.78 -3.03
C PHE A 214 15.20 7.92 -2.07
N ARG A 215 16.37 7.93 -1.40
CA ARG A 215 16.74 8.97 -0.45
C ARG A 215 16.64 10.39 -1.04
N PRO A 216 17.16 10.71 -2.23
CA PRO A 216 17.03 12.06 -2.80
C PRO A 216 15.57 12.49 -3.02
N LEU A 217 14.69 11.55 -3.36
CA LEU A 217 13.26 11.81 -3.55
C LEU A 217 12.55 12.07 -2.21
N VAL A 218 12.90 11.33 -1.17
CA VAL A 218 12.39 11.57 0.18
C VAL A 218 12.88 12.92 0.72
N ASP A 219 14.11 13.32 0.43
CA ASP A 219 14.62 14.64 0.80
C ASP A 219 13.85 15.75 0.07
N LEU A 220 13.57 15.61 -1.23
CA LEU A 220 12.69 16.53 -1.97
C LEU A 220 11.29 16.65 -1.35
N TYR A 221 10.70 15.55 -0.89
CA TYR A 221 9.42 15.57 -0.19
C TYR A 221 9.48 16.40 1.08
N ARG A 222 10.48 16.16 1.93
CA ARG A 222 10.66 16.88 3.20
C ARG A 222 10.92 18.37 2.98
N GLU A 223 11.80 18.70 2.03
CA GLU A 223 12.08 20.10 1.67
C GLU A 223 10.82 20.82 1.16
N ALA A 224 10.04 20.20 0.28
CA ALA A 224 8.80 20.77 -0.22
C ALA A 224 7.79 21.02 0.90
N GLY A 225 7.68 20.08 1.86
CA GLY A 225 6.82 20.21 3.02
C GLY A 225 7.24 21.34 3.96
N GLN A 226 8.52 21.42 4.27
CA GLN A 226 9.08 22.50 5.10
C GLN A 226 8.88 23.88 4.45
N ARG A 227 9.13 24.01 3.14
CA ARG A 227 8.87 25.25 2.39
C ARG A 227 7.39 25.66 2.38
N ALA A 228 6.48 24.67 2.42
CA ALA A 228 5.04 24.91 2.54
C ALA A 228 4.56 25.18 3.99
N GLY A 229 5.47 25.17 4.98
CA GLY A 229 5.17 25.46 6.39
C GLY A 229 4.63 24.28 7.18
N HIS A 230 4.76 23.05 6.70
CA HIS A 230 4.34 21.86 7.43
C HIS A 230 5.39 21.45 8.46
N ALA A 231 4.94 21.03 9.64
CA ALA A 231 5.80 20.52 10.70
C ALA A 231 6.44 19.16 10.28
N PRO A 232 7.72 18.90 10.63
CA PRO A 232 8.41 17.65 10.28
C PRO A 232 7.66 16.38 10.66
N GLU A 233 6.93 16.40 11.78
CA GLU A 233 6.15 15.28 12.31
C GLU A 233 4.96 14.89 11.41
N GLN A 234 4.46 15.85 10.62
CA GLN A 234 3.41 15.63 9.63
C GLN A 234 3.95 14.95 8.37
N LEU A 235 5.25 15.12 8.09
CA LEU A 235 5.92 14.63 6.88
C LEU A 235 6.38 13.18 7.05
N GLN A 236 5.43 12.29 7.35
CA GLN A 236 5.70 10.88 7.58
C GLN A 236 6.02 10.15 6.27
N VAL A 237 6.89 9.15 6.36
CA VAL A 237 7.31 8.32 5.24
C VAL A 237 7.02 6.85 5.56
N GLY A 238 6.22 6.21 4.72
CA GLY A 238 6.00 4.78 4.71
C GLY A 238 6.76 4.10 3.57
N LEU A 239 7.16 2.86 3.80
CA LEU A 239 7.80 1.99 2.82
C LEU A 239 6.87 0.83 2.50
N HIS A 240 6.49 0.67 1.22
CA HIS A 240 5.80 -0.50 0.69
C HIS A 240 6.78 -1.33 -0.13
N SER A 241 6.95 -2.59 0.23
CA SER A 241 7.84 -3.52 -0.46
C SER A 241 7.24 -4.92 -0.57
N LEU A 242 7.69 -5.66 -1.57
CA LEU A 242 7.42 -7.10 -1.65
C LEU A 242 8.18 -7.81 -0.54
N GLY A 243 7.54 -8.74 0.15
CA GLY A 243 8.21 -9.42 1.24
C GLY A 243 7.59 -10.76 1.60
N TYR A 244 8.37 -11.58 2.29
CA TYR A 244 7.94 -12.85 2.85
C TYR A 244 8.88 -13.27 3.99
N VAL A 245 8.31 -13.68 5.11
CA VAL A 245 9.06 -14.12 6.27
C VAL A 245 8.76 -15.61 6.53
N ALA A 246 9.82 -16.41 6.65
CA ALA A 246 9.75 -17.81 7.06
C ALA A 246 10.63 -18.06 8.28
N ASP A 247 10.60 -19.27 8.83
CA ASP A 247 11.39 -19.61 10.01
C ASP A 247 12.91 -19.56 9.74
N THR A 248 13.33 -19.77 8.49
CA THR A 248 14.72 -19.60 8.04
C THR A 248 14.79 -18.79 6.74
N THR A 249 15.90 -18.10 6.53
CA THR A 249 16.15 -17.34 5.28
C THR A 249 16.20 -18.26 4.06
N THR A 250 16.78 -19.46 4.20
CA THR A 250 16.81 -20.44 3.11
C THR A 250 15.38 -20.81 2.67
N GLU A 251 14.51 -21.14 3.64
CA GLU A 251 13.12 -21.44 3.33
C GLU A 251 12.41 -20.24 2.67
N ALA A 252 12.56 -19.04 3.23
CA ALA A 252 11.94 -17.84 2.68
C ALA A 252 12.35 -17.59 1.22
N VAL A 253 13.62 -17.75 0.91
CA VAL A 253 14.19 -17.55 -0.43
C VAL A 253 13.69 -18.60 -1.42
N GLU A 254 13.68 -19.90 -1.02
CA GLU A 254 13.27 -21.00 -1.90
C GLU A 254 11.75 -20.99 -2.15
N ASP A 255 10.96 -20.60 -1.16
CA ASP A 255 9.52 -20.47 -1.30
C ASP A 255 9.10 -19.31 -2.20
N PHE A 256 9.74 -18.14 -2.01
CA PHE A 256 9.33 -16.91 -2.67
C PHE A 256 9.79 -16.83 -4.13
N TYR A 257 10.97 -17.37 -4.43
CA TYR A 257 11.59 -17.24 -5.76
C TYR A 257 10.72 -17.74 -6.93
N PRO A 258 10.12 -18.96 -6.89
CA PRO A 258 9.40 -19.48 -8.05
C PRO A 258 8.24 -18.60 -8.50
N GLY A 259 7.42 -18.14 -7.55
CA GLY A 259 6.29 -17.26 -7.84
C GLY A 259 6.72 -15.85 -8.25
N TYR A 260 7.72 -15.31 -7.57
CA TYR A 260 8.34 -14.02 -7.94
C TYR A 260 8.88 -14.08 -9.38
N ALA A 261 9.70 -15.08 -9.70
CA ALA A 261 10.30 -15.21 -11.03
C ALA A 261 9.23 -15.35 -12.12
N ARG A 262 8.16 -16.11 -11.89
CA ARG A 262 7.04 -16.24 -12.81
C ARG A 262 6.36 -14.90 -13.07
N THR A 263 5.91 -14.23 -12.00
CA THR A 263 5.18 -12.97 -12.08
C THR A 263 5.99 -11.88 -12.78
N PHE A 264 7.25 -11.70 -12.36
CA PHE A 264 8.08 -10.64 -12.93
C PHE A 264 8.66 -10.97 -14.30
N THR A 265 8.83 -12.25 -14.66
CA THR A 265 9.18 -12.65 -16.03
C THR A 265 8.03 -12.34 -16.98
N THR A 266 6.78 -12.61 -16.60
CA THR A 266 5.60 -12.26 -17.41
C THR A 266 5.54 -10.75 -17.63
N ARG A 267 5.62 -9.96 -16.57
CA ARG A 267 5.62 -8.47 -16.65
C ARG A 267 6.80 -7.93 -17.47
N SER A 268 7.98 -8.55 -17.38
CA SER A 268 9.16 -8.16 -18.15
C SER A 268 8.96 -8.42 -19.65
N ARG A 269 8.42 -9.61 -19.99
CA ARG A 269 8.13 -9.97 -21.39
C ARG A 269 7.10 -9.06 -22.04
N GLU A 270 6.05 -8.67 -21.34
CA GLU A 270 5.05 -7.69 -21.80
C GLU A 270 5.68 -6.35 -22.21
N ARG A 271 6.86 -6.03 -21.66
CA ARG A 271 7.65 -4.82 -21.95
C ARG A 271 8.86 -5.09 -22.84
N GLY A 272 8.95 -6.28 -23.45
CA GLY A 272 10.07 -6.68 -24.31
C GLY A 272 11.39 -6.99 -23.57
N GLY A 273 11.34 -7.19 -22.24
CA GLY A 273 12.51 -7.44 -21.42
C GLY A 273 12.84 -8.94 -21.21
N PRO A 274 14.02 -9.24 -20.62
CA PRO A 274 14.47 -10.60 -20.37
C PRO A 274 13.72 -11.24 -19.16
N PRO A 275 13.78 -12.59 -19.04
CA PRO A 275 13.25 -13.27 -17.87
C PRO A 275 14.06 -12.92 -16.61
N VAL A 276 13.41 -13.02 -15.46
CA VAL A 276 14.07 -12.82 -14.16
C VAL A 276 14.99 -14.00 -13.86
N THR A 277 16.26 -13.69 -13.55
CA THR A 277 17.26 -14.70 -13.18
C THR A 277 17.35 -14.86 -11.67
N ARG A 278 17.84 -16.03 -11.21
CA ARG A 278 18.11 -16.27 -9.77
C ARG A 278 19.13 -15.28 -9.21
N ALA A 279 20.15 -14.92 -9.99
CA ALA A 279 21.16 -13.94 -9.58
C ALA A 279 20.53 -12.56 -9.34
N HIS A 280 19.62 -12.11 -10.23
CA HIS A 280 18.89 -10.87 -10.05
C HIS A 280 18.03 -10.91 -8.77
N PHE A 281 17.29 -12.00 -8.58
CA PHE A 281 16.47 -12.16 -7.36
C PHE A 281 17.34 -12.14 -6.09
N ASN A 282 18.45 -12.87 -6.05
CA ASN A 282 19.35 -12.89 -4.89
C ASN A 282 19.92 -11.50 -4.57
N ALA A 283 20.23 -10.70 -5.59
CA ALA A 283 20.65 -9.31 -5.39
C ALA A 283 19.52 -8.46 -4.74
N GLN A 284 18.25 -8.71 -5.12
CA GLN A 284 17.10 -8.02 -4.51
C GLN A 284 16.85 -8.46 -3.06
N VAL A 285 17.13 -9.71 -2.69
CA VAL A 285 17.08 -10.21 -1.31
C VAL A 285 18.24 -9.69 -0.48
N GLY A 286 19.37 -9.39 -1.10
CA GLY A 286 20.57 -8.86 -0.43
C GLY A 286 20.32 -7.59 0.39
N PRO A 287 21.31 -7.14 1.17
CA PRO A 287 21.15 -6.09 2.20
C PRO A 287 20.61 -4.75 1.70
N LEU A 288 20.93 -4.37 0.46
CA LEU A 288 20.50 -3.10 -0.17
C LEU A 288 19.27 -3.26 -1.06
N GLY A 289 18.96 -4.49 -1.49
CA GLY A 289 17.86 -4.78 -2.39
C GLY A 289 16.49 -4.57 -1.76
N ALA A 290 15.49 -4.39 -2.59
CA ALA A 290 14.14 -4.00 -2.16
C ALA A 290 13.34 -5.12 -1.47
N LEU A 291 13.64 -6.41 -1.73
CA LEU A 291 12.82 -7.51 -1.23
C LEU A 291 13.03 -7.76 0.26
N LEU A 292 11.95 -7.71 1.05
CA LEU A 292 11.97 -8.02 2.48
C LEU A 292 11.70 -9.53 2.68
N VAL A 293 12.65 -10.36 2.21
CA VAL A 293 12.55 -11.83 2.24
C VAL A 293 13.67 -12.39 3.11
N GLY A 294 13.31 -13.22 4.09
CA GLY A 294 14.27 -13.82 5.03
C GLY A 294 13.63 -14.33 6.31
N ASN A 295 14.45 -14.65 7.30
CA ASN A 295 14.00 -14.92 8.65
C ASN A 295 13.64 -13.61 9.39
N PRO A 296 12.96 -13.66 10.55
CA PRO A 296 12.52 -12.46 11.26
C PRO A 296 13.65 -11.48 11.60
N GLU A 297 14.79 -11.96 12.05
CA GLU A 297 15.93 -11.15 12.50
C GLU A 297 16.57 -10.39 11.33
N GLU A 298 16.81 -11.07 10.22
CA GLU A 298 17.40 -10.47 9.02
C GLU A 298 16.45 -9.46 8.37
N VAL A 299 15.16 -9.76 8.33
CA VAL A 299 14.13 -8.85 7.80
C VAL A 299 14.01 -7.61 8.67
N ALA A 300 13.97 -7.74 10.01
CA ALA A 300 13.93 -6.59 10.92
C ALA A 300 15.19 -5.71 10.76
N ALA A 301 16.38 -6.30 10.78
CA ALA A 301 17.64 -5.58 10.57
C ALA A 301 17.69 -4.84 9.21
N LYS A 302 17.12 -5.46 8.16
CA LYS A 302 17.04 -4.84 6.83
C LYS A 302 16.09 -3.65 6.81
N ILE A 303 14.91 -3.74 7.47
CA ILE A 303 13.96 -2.64 7.60
C ILE A 303 14.59 -1.45 8.33
N LEU A 304 15.28 -1.67 9.44
CA LEU A 304 15.99 -0.62 10.18
C LEU A 304 17.02 0.08 9.30
N ARG A 305 17.84 -0.67 8.58
CA ARG A 305 18.82 -0.12 7.63
C ARG A 305 18.17 0.70 6.51
N HIS A 306 17.03 0.24 5.97
CA HIS A 306 16.28 1.02 4.99
C HIS A 306 15.70 2.30 5.60
N GLY A 307 15.21 2.22 6.84
CA GLY A 307 14.75 3.38 7.59
C GLY A 307 15.83 4.45 7.74
N GLU A 308 17.02 4.06 8.20
CA GLU A 308 18.18 4.95 8.32
C GLU A 308 18.57 5.58 6.97
N ALA A 309 18.67 4.76 5.94
CA ALA A 309 19.06 5.22 4.61
C ALA A 309 18.06 6.23 4.02
N LEU A 310 16.76 6.09 4.31
CA LEU A 310 15.73 7.04 3.89
C LEU A 310 15.57 8.23 4.85
N GLY A 311 16.38 8.29 5.93
CA GLY A 311 16.33 9.36 6.92
C GLY A 311 15.11 9.26 7.85
N GLY A 312 14.69 8.06 8.16
CA GLY A 312 13.55 7.71 9.02
C GLY A 312 12.30 7.34 8.22
N ILE A 313 11.68 6.23 8.62
CA ILE A 313 10.36 5.80 8.15
C ILE A 313 9.46 5.56 9.35
N SER A 314 8.17 5.85 9.21
CA SER A 314 7.17 5.66 10.27
C SER A 314 6.31 4.41 10.05
N ARG A 315 6.38 3.79 8.87
CA ARG A 315 5.58 2.62 8.50
C ARG A 315 6.32 1.74 7.49
N VAL A 316 6.15 0.43 7.60
CA VAL A 316 6.52 -0.53 6.58
C VAL A 316 5.36 -1.47 6.30
N THR A 317 5.05 -1.72 5.01
CA THR A 317 4.04 -2.69 4.60
C THR A 317 4.64 -3.72 3.64
N PHE A 318 4.22 -4.98 3.85
CA PHE A 318 4.64 -6.14 3.07
C PHE A 318 3.56 -6.54 2.09
N GLN A 319 3.83 -6.49 0.81
CA GLN A 319 2.97 -7.13 -0.16
C GLN A 319 3.35 -8.62 -0.26
N LEU A 320 2.53 -9.49 0.32
CA LEU A 320 2.85 -10.91 0.52
C LEU A 320 2.41 -11.81 -0.62
N ASP A 321 1.32 -11.49 -1.34
CA ASP A 321 0.62 -12.42 -2.23
C ASP A 321 1.11 -12.43 -3.68
N ILE A 322 2.16 -11.65 -4.00
CA ILE A 322 2.72 -11.58 -5.36
C ILE A 322 3.44 -12.87 -5.80
N ALA A 323 3.95 -13.65 -4.84
CA ALA A 323 4.74 -14.85 -5.11
C ALA A 323 3.92 -16.14 -5.16
N THR A 324 2.59 -16.03 -5.16
CA THR A 324 1.68 -17.19 -5.31
C THR A 324 1.91 -18.30 -4.27
N LEU A 325 2.16 -17.90 -3.03
CA LEU A 325 2.40 -18.81 -1.92
C LEU A 325 1.10 -19.47 -1.41
N PRO A 326 1.15 -20.72 -0.94
CA PRO A 326 0.04 -21.37 -0.27
C PRO A 326 -0.48 -20.57 0.92
N HIS A 327 -1.80 -20.62 1.15
CA HIS A 327 -2.43 -19.90 2.25
C HIS A 327 -1.77 -20.19 3.60
N ALA A 328 -1.45 -21.45 3.89
CA ALA A 328 -0.79 -21.85 5.15
C ALA A 328 0.57 -21.17 5.35
N LYS A 329 1.35 -20.97 4.27
CA LYS A 329 2.63 -20.25 4.34
C LYS A 329 2.43 -18.76 4.57
N LEU A 330 1.39 -18.15 3.99
CA LEU A 330 1.04 -16.75 4.25
C LEU A 330 0.55 -16.55 5.69
N ILE A 331 -0.22 -17.48 6.25
CA ILE A 331 -0.61 -17.49 7.66
C ILE A 331 0.64 -17.53 8.56
N ARG A 332 1.59 -18.45 8.30
CA ARG A 332 2.83 -18.52 9.07
C ARG A 332 3.66 -17.23 8.98
N ALA A 333 3.77 -16.64 7.80
CA ALA A 333 4.47 -15.37 7.62
C ALA A 333 3.82 -14.23 8.44
N ILE A 334 2.49 -14.15 8.49
CA ILE A 334 1.77 -13.17 9.30
C ILE A 334 2.03 -13.37 10.80
N GLU A 335 2.03 -14.62 11.28
CA GLU A 335 2.39 -14.93 12.67
C GLU A 335 3.82 -14.43 12.98
N LEU A 336 4.79 -14.76 12.13
CA LEU A 336 6.18 -14.32 12.31
C LEU A 336 6.34 -12.80 12.26
N LEU A 337 5.62 -12.12 11.37
CA LEU A 337 5.61 -10.65 11.31
C LEU A 337 5.12 -10.04 12.62
N GLY A 338 4.00 -10.52 13.18
CA GLY A 338 3.43 -9.97 14.41
C GLY A 338 4.21 -10.36 15.66
N THR A 339 4.67 -11.64 15.76
CA THR A 339 5.24 -12.19 16.99
C THR A 339 6.77 -12.09 17.09
N ARG A 340 7.47 -11.89 15.97
CA ARG A 340 8.94 -11.83 15.93
C ARG A 340 9.44 -10.52 15.31
N VAL A 341 9.02 -10.15 14.10
CA VAL A 341 9.53 -8.95 13.41
C VAL A 341 9.07 -7.67 14.10
N ALA A 342 7.77 -7.53 14.39
CA ALA A 342 7.25 -6.33 15.01
C ALA A 342 7.88 -6.02 16.38
N PRO A 343 8.09 -6.99 17.29
CA PRO A 343 8.80 -6.73 18.55
C PRO A 343 10.23 -6.24 18.35
N LEU A 344 10.99 -6.80 17.39
CA LEU A 344 12.36 -6.34 17.09
C LEU A 344 12.41 -4.89 16.62
N LEU A 345 11.48 -4.49 15.74
CA LEU A 345 11.39 -3.11 15.27
C LEU A 345 10.94 -2.13 16.36
N ARG A 346 10.23 -2.62 17.37
CA ARG A 346 9.69 -1.80 18.48
C ARG A 346 10.67 -1.62 19.62
N GLN A 347 11.68 -2.46 19.75
CA GLN A 347 12.71 -2.37 20.79
C GLN A 347 13.81 -1.34 20.46
N GLU A 348 14.00 -1.05 19.17
CA GLU A 348 15.07 -0.15 18.68
C GLU A 348 14.55 1.22 18.21
N ALA A 349 13.25 1.51 18.40
CA ALA A 349 12.61 2.76 18.00
C ALA A 349 12.65 3.87 19.11
#